data_de68e480b5286b582da8b4273f8780aa
#
_entry.id   de68e480b5286b582da8b4273f8780aa
#
_cell.length_a   1.000
_cell.length_b   1.000
_cell.length_c   1.000
_cell.angle_alpha   90.00
_cell.angle_beta   90.00
_cell.angle_gamma   90.00
#
_symmetry.space_group_name_H-M   'P 1'
#
loop_
_entity.id
_entity.type
_entity.pdbx_description
1 polymer ?
#
loop_
_entity_poly.entity_id
_entity_poly.type
_entity_poly.pdbx_seq_one_letter_code
_entity_poly.pdbx_strand_id
1 'polypeptide(L)'
;MKNRISKKRHNSYRKRERNFRDWPKNPHFYGALAMLLPLTAILIAYIAMGVFPFGNQATMIIDSYHQYVPFFSEFHDKIWHGESFLYSWHGSLGFNFIAVQAYYLASPLNFLIALFPASMMIEAFETLIVLKICLSGWTAYRYLRRRTGRNDYSTVVFASFYALGGFSIAYNWNVMWLDSIVLFPIILMGVEKLINDRDGRMYAVSMGLAIFCNYYMAIMICIFVVLYFFVIWFSRKRE
;
A
#
# COMPACT_ATOMS: atom_id res chain seq x y z
N MET A 1 17.47 16.23 -35.88
CA MET A 1 16.11 16.71 -35.57
C MET A 1 15.47 16.05 -34.34
N LYS A 2 15.67 14.76 -34.08
CA LYS A 2 15.12 14.03 -32.88
C LYS A 2 15.56 14.58 -31.51
N ASN A 3 16.80 15.09 -31.38
CA ASN A 3 17.30 15.60 -30.07
C ASN A 3 16.73 16.95 -29.63
N ARG A 4 16.20 17.77 -30.56
CA ARG A 4 15.57 19.06 -30.22
C ARG A 4 14.16 18.88 -29.67
N ILE A 5 13.44 17.86 -30.14
CA ILE A 5 12.05 17.57 -29.70
C ILE A 5 12.07 16.97 -28.29
N SER A 6 13.02 16.08 -27.98
CA SER A 6 13.20 15.51 -26.65
C SER A 6 13.52 16.58 -25.59
N LYS A 7 14.44 17.51 -25.90
CA LYS A 7 14.77 18.62 -24.99
C LYS A 7 13.61 19.61 -24.78
N LYS A 8 12.78 19.87 -25.82
CA LYS A 8 11.60 20.74 -25.67
C LYS A 8 10.53 20.11 -24.78
N ARG A 9 10.31 18.78 -24.87
CA ARG A 9 9.33 18.06 -24.03
C ARG A 9 9.80 17.98 -22.58
N HIS A 10 11.06 17.70 -22.33
CA HIS A 10 11.62 17.70 -20.97
C HIS A 10 11.53 19.08 -20.32
N ASN A 11 11.71 20.17 -21.09
CA ASN A 11 11.53 21.53 -20.63
C ASN A 11 10.05 21.92 -20.42
N SER A 12 9.09 21.33 -21.17
CA SER A 12 7.67 21.63 -20.96
C SER A 12 7.11 20.98 -19.68
N TYR A 13 7.57 19.79 -19.33
CA TYR A 13 7.27 19.18 -18.02
C TYR A 13 7.92 19.97 -16.88
N ARG A 14 9.18 20.39 -17.02
CA ARG A 14 9.85 21.28 -16.04
C ARG A 14 9.21 22.68 -15.94
N LYS A 15 8.66 23.22 -17.04
CA LYS A 15 7.96 24.52 -17.03
C LYS A 15 6.57 24.42 -16.37
N ARG A 16 5.85 23.29 -16.52
CA ARG A 16 4.61 23.06 -15.77
C ARG A 16 4.85 22.97 -14.26
N GLU A 17 5.98 22.42 -13.83
CA GLU A 17 6.36 22.39 -12.40
C GLU A 17 6.69 23.79 -11.83
N ARG A 18 7.05 24.78 -12.67
CA ARG A 18 7.48 26.12 -12.20
C ARG A 18 6.36 27.16 -12.08
N ASN A 19 5.17 26.93 -12.61
CA ASN A 19 4.11 27.95 -12.68
C ASN A 19 3.00 27.78 -11.62
N PHE A 20 3.22 27.00 -10.57
CA PHE A 20 2.30 26.93 -9.44
C PHE A 20 2.69 27.93 -8.37
N ARG A 21 1.81 28.90 -8.18
CA ARG A 21 1.86 30.01 -7.25
C ARG A 21 2.00 29.54 -5.79
N ASP A 22 3.05 29.98 -5.17
CA ASP A 22 3.38 30.25 -3.77
C ASP A 22 2.44 29.81 -2.64
N TRP A 23 2.36 28.50 -2.36
CA TRP A 23 2.00 27.95 -1.06
C TRP A 23 3.05 26.92 -0.60
N PRO A 24 3.11 26.54 0.69
CA PRO A 24 4.28 25.84 1.19
C PRO A 24 4.61 24.65 0.30
N LYS A 25 5.67 24.82 -0.50
CA LYS A 25 6.11 23.89 -1.55
C LYS A 25 6.72 22.60 -0.98
N ASN A 26 6.51 22.33 0.29
CA ASN A 26 7.09 21.17 0.94
C ASN A 26 6.25 19.91 0.64
N PRO A 27 6.72 19.02 -0.26
CA PRO A 27 6.02 17.79 -0.60
C PRO A 27 5.91 16.82 0.59
N HIS A 28 6.81 16.96 1.57
CA HIS A 28 6.76 16.15 2.79
C HIS A 28 5.58 16.54 3.66
N PHE A 29 5.24 17.83 3.75
CA PHE A 29 4.07 18.30 4.49
C PHE A 29 2.77 17.70 3.95
N TYR A 30 2.51 17.82 2.64
CA TYR A 30 1.29 17.27 2.04
C TYR A 30 1.29 15.75 2.03
N GLY A 31 2.47 15.11 1.92
CA GLY A 31 2.60 13.67 2.04
C GLY A 31 2.25 13.18 3.44
N ALA A 32 2.74 13.87 4.49
CA ALA A 32 2.34 13.59 5.86
C ALA A 32 0.84 13.80 6.08
N LEU A 33 0.28 14.88 5.54
CA LEU A 33 -1.14 15.16 5.64
C LEU A 33 -2.01 14.08 4.96
N ALA A 34 -1.54 13.50 3.85
CA ALA A 34 -2.20 12.40 3.16
C ALA A 34 -2.18 11.07 3.94
N MET A 35 -1.28 10.93 4.94
CA MET A 35 -1.31 9.84 5.92
C MET A 35 -2.19 10.19 7.12
N LEU A 36 -2.08 11.42 7.62
CA LEU A 36 -2.76 11.85 8.84
C LEU A 36 -4.28 11.97 8.66
N LEU A 37 -4.75 12.35 7.48
CA LEU A 37 -6.19 12.53 7.24
C LEU A 37 -6.96 11.19 7.25
N PRO A 38 -6.50 10.11 6.58
CA PRO A 38 -7.07 8.78 6.79
C PRO A 38 -6.93 8.28 8.24
N LEU A 39 -5.78 8.53 8.88
CA LEU A 39 -5.56 8.17 10.28
C LEU A 39 -6.60 8.83 11.19
N THR A 40 -6.80 10.13 11.08
CA THR A 40 -7.79 10.84 11.91
C THR A 40 -9.21 10.34 11.69
N ALA A 41 -9.58 10.04 10.44
CA ALA A 41 -10.90 9.47 10.13
C ALA A 41 -11.10 8.11 10.79
N ILE A 42 -10.10 7.22 10.72
CA ILE A 42 -10.14 5.89 11.34
C ILE A 42 -10.18 6.02 12.88
N LEU A 43 -9.35 6.88 13.46
CA LEU A 43 -9.33 7.07 14.92
C LEU A 43 -10.67 7.62 15.45
N ILE A 44 -11.32 8.53 14.72
CA ILE A 44 -12.69 9.00 15.08
C ILE A 44 -13.67 7.83 15.06
N ALA A 45 -13.62 6.97 14.03
CA ALA A 45 -14.46 5.79 13.96
C ALA A 45 -14.15 4.81 15.11
N TYR A 46 -12.88 4.58 15.44
CA TYR A 46 -12.45 3.71 16.53
C TYR A 46 -12.89 4.23 17.88
N ILE A 47 -12.83 5.55 18.13
CA ILE A 47 -13.40 6.18 19.34
C ILE A 47 -14.90 5.90 19.43
N ALA A 48 -15.63 6.12 18.33
CA ALA A 48 -17.08 5.95 18.32
C ALA A 48 -17.51 4.49 18.52
N MET A 49 -16.69 3.54 18.06
CA MET A 49 -16.96 2.10 18.15
C MET A 49 -16.35 1.44 19.40
N GLY A 50 -15.54 2.15 20.20
CA GLY A 50 -14.82 1.58 21.34
C GLY A 50 -13.76 0.56 20.95
N VAL A 51 -13.12 0.74 19.77
CA VAL A 51 -12.03 -0.11 19.31
C VAL A 51 -10.71 0.33 19.97
N PHE A 52 -9.79 -0.62 20.17
CA PHE A 52 -8.44 -0.32 20.67
C PHE A 52 -7.77 0.85 19.91
N PRO A 53 -7.09 1.79 20.56
CA PRO A 53 -6.79 1.88 22.02
C PRO A 53 -7.88 2.55 22.87
N PHE A 54 -9.06 2.83 22.32
CA PHE A 54 -10.12 3.59 22.99
C PHE A 54 -11.17 2.72 23.69
N GLY A 55 -11.05 1.38 23.58
CA GLY A 55 -11.92 0.40 24.22
C GLY A 55 -11.47 -1.02 23.95
N ASN A 56 -12.33 -1.99 24.25
CA ASN A 56 -12.03 -3.42 24.18
C ASN A 56 -12.64 -4.11 22.95
N GLN A 57 -13.17 -3.34 22.00
CA GLN A 57 -13.71 -3.89 20.76
C GLN A 57 -12.59 -4.05 19.72
N ALA A 58 -12.80 -4.95 18.76
CA ALA A 58 -11.93 -5.13 17.60
C ALA A 58 -12.75 -5.10 16.31
N THR A 59 -12.13 -4.69 15.19
CA THR A 59 -12.80 -4.64 13.88
C THR A 59 -12.79 -5.99 13.17
N MET A 60 -12.31 -7.03 13.84
CA MET A 60 -12.14 -8.35 13.26
C MET A 60 -13.46 -9.03 12.94
N ILE A 61 -13.55 -9.52 11.71
CA ILE A 61 -14.71 -10.27 11.20
C ILE A 61 -14.24 -11.49 10.40
N ILE A 62 -15.10 -12.49 10.31
CA ILE A 62 -14.91 -13.68 9.47
C ILE A 62 -13.53 -14.33 9.76
N ASP A 63 -12.68 -14.47 8.72
CA ASP A 63 -11.40 -15.16 8.80
C ASP A 63 -10.32 -14.42 9.60
N SER A 64 -10.46 -13.12 9.79
CA SER A 64 -9.48 -12.36 10.56
C SER A 64 -9.34 -12.87 11.99
N TYR A 65 -10.44 -13.23 12.63
CA TYR A 65 -10.44 -13.78 13.99
C TYR A 65 -10.06 -15.27 14.02
N HIS A 66 -10.68 -16.08 13.15
CA HIS A 66 -10.52 -17.55 13.21
C HIS A 66 -9.24 -18.04 12.54
N GLN A 67 -8.68 -17.29 11.61
CA GLN A 67 -7.58 -17.75 10.77
C GLN A 67 -6.37 -16.79 10.83
N TYR A 68 -6.56 -15.49 10.55
CA TYR A 68 -5.39 -14.62 10.34
C TYR A 68 -4.67 -14.29 11.63
N VAL A 69 -5.38 -13.93 12.71
CA VAL A 69 -4.73 -13.65 14.00
C VAL A 69 -4.00 -14.87 14.54
N PRO A 70 -4.54 -16.10 14.52
CA PRO A 70 -3.77 -17.31 14.83
C PRO A 70 -2.48 -17.47 14.02
N PHE A 71 -2.51 -17.20 12.69
CA PHE A 71 -1.30 -17.25 11.87
C PHE A 71 -0.28 -16.16 12.26
N PHE A 72 -0.75 -14.96 12.59
CA PHE A 72 0.11 -13.89 13.08
C PHE A 72 0.70 -14.21 14.45
N SER A 73 -0.07 -14.84 15.34
CA SER A 73 0.42 -15.28 16.66
C SER A 73 1.54 -16.31 16.49
N GLU A 74 1.34 -17.31 15.64
CA GLU A 74 2.38 -18.30 15.36
C GLU A 74 3.61 -17.68 14.68
N PHE A 75 3.40 -16.74 13.76
CA PHE A 75 4.50 -16.01 13.11
C PHE A 75 5.32 -15.21 14.14
N HIS A 76 4.65 -14.55 15.07
CA HIS A 76 5.27 -13.85 16.18
C HIS A 76 6.13 -14.81 17.04
N ASP A 77 5.57 -15.94 17.46
CA ASP A 77 6.25 -16.92 18.29
C ASP A 77 7.49 -17.49 17.58
N LYS A 78 7.38 -17.78 16.29
CA LYS A 78 8.51 -18.24 15.47
C LYS A 78 9.64 -17.20 15.39
N ILE A 79 9.30 -15.89 15.29
CA ILE A 79 10.29 -14.81 15.30
C ILE A 79 11.02 -14.77 16.67
N TRP A 80 10.29 -14.81 17.76
CA TRP A 80 10.84 -14.63 19.10
C TRP A 80 11.61 -15.84 19.61
N HIS A 81 11.17 -17.05 19.28
CA HIS A 81 11.82 -18.30 19.72
C HIS A 81 12.82 -18.87 18.70
N GLY A 82 12.97 -18.21 17.54
CA GLY A 82 13.87 -18.69 16.49
C GLY A 82 13.44 -20.02 15.87
N GLU A 83 12.14 -20.28 15.83
CA GLU A 83 11.61 -21.51 15.28
C GLU A 83 11.62 -21.54 13.74
N SER A 84 11.58 -22.74 13.18
CA SER A 84 11.56 -22.94 11.73
C SER A 84 10.29 -22.38 11.10
N PHE A 85 10.45 -21.58 10.02
CA PHE A 85 9.34 -21.13 9.17
C PHE A 85 8.90 -22.19 8.15
N LEU A 86 9.52 -23.37 8.12
CA LEU A 86 9.19 -24.39 7.15
C LEU A 86 7.91 -25.15 7.51
N TYR A 87 7.71 -25.41 8.80
CA TYR A 87 6.67 -26.30 9.29
C TYR A 87 6.04 -25.79 10.59
N SER A 88 4.77 -26.11 10.79
CA SER A 88 4.01 -25.86 12.01
C SER A 88 3.39 -27.14 12.55
N TRP A 89 3.44 -27.31 13.86
CA TRP A 89 2.75 -28.36 14.59
C TRP A 89 1.42 -27.88 15.21
N HIS A 90 1.10 -26.59 15.15
CA HIS A 90 -0.07 -26.02 15.81
C HIS A 90 -1.42 -26.27 15.09
N GLY A 91 -1.40 -26.91 13.93
CA GLY A 91 -2.60 -27.25 13.19
C GLY A 91 -2.71 -28.74 12.92
N SER A 92 -3.70 -29.42 13.51
CA SER A 92 -4.02 -30.83 13.25
C SER A 92 -2.76 -31.76 13.38
N LEU A 93 -2.37 -32.42 12.30
CA LEU A 93 -1.16 -33.28 12.21
C LEU A 93 0.09 -32.49 11.78
N GLY A 94 0.03 -31.17 11.80
CA GLY A 94 1.04 -30.27 11.29
C GLY A 94 0.83 -29.91 9.83
N PHE A 95 1.42 -28.79 9.39
CA PHE A 95 1.30 -28.31 8.02
C PHE A 95 2.53 -27.50 7.57
N ASN A 96 2.64 -27.32 6.26
CA ASN A 96 3.67 -26.52 5.63
C ASN A 96 3.43 -25.03 5.92
N PHE A 97 4.21 -24.45 6.83
CA PHE A 97 4.06 -23.03 7.23
C PHE A 97 4.51 -22.06 6.16
N ILE A 98 5.41 -22.44 5.23
CA ILE A 98 5.80 -21.60 4.10
C ILE A 98 4.59 -21.25 3.23
N ALA A 99 3.67 -22.20 3.04
CA ALA A 99 2.46 -21.95 2.24
C ALA A 99 1.58 -20.87 2.89
N VAL A 100 1.43 -20.91 4.21
CA VAL A 100 0.73 -19.87 4.98
C VAL A 100 1.48 -18.54 4.91
N GLN A 101 2.79 -18.57 5.09
CA GLN A 101 3.63 -17.38 5.00
C GLN A 101 3.54 -16.73 3.61
N ALA A 102 3.61 -17.51 2.55
CA ALA A 102 3.57 -17.00 1.17
C ALA A 102 2.27 -16.29 0.80
N TYR A 103 1.14 -16.66 1.42
CA TYR A 103 -0.15 -16.04 1.12
C TYR A 103 -0.57 -14.98 2.14
N TYR A 104 -0.37 -15.24 3.45
CA TYR A 104 -0.91 -14.40 4.52
C TYR A 104 0.11 -13.48 5.16
N LEU A 105 1.39 -13.87 5.24
CA LEU A 105 2.37 -13.27 6.13
C LEU A 105 3.58 -12.66 5.43
N ALA A 106 3.69 -12.79 4.11
CA ALA A 106 4.91 -12.41 3.37
C ALA A 106 5.22 -10.91 3.36
N SER A 107 4.29 -10.05 3.78
CA SER A 107 4.54 -8.60 3.82
C SER A 107 5.69 -8.26 4.77
N PRO A 108 6.68 -7.44 4.32
CA PRO A 108 7.72 -6.93 5.22
C PRO A 108 7.16 -6.13 6.41
N LEU A 109 5.99 -5.50 6.25
CA LEU A 109 5.34 -4.76 7.34
C LEU A 109 4.84 -5.67 8.45
N ASN A 110 4.59 -6.94 8.15
CA ASN A 110 4.10 -7.89 9.14
C ASN A 110 5.14 -8.19 10.23
N PHE A 111 6.44 -7.99 9.97
CA PHE A 111 7.48 -8.10 11.00
C PHE A 111 7.32 -7.08 12.14
N LEU A 112 6.53 -6.01 11.94
CA LEU A 112 6.24 -5.05 13.00
C LEU A 112 5.45 -5.65 14.17
N ILE A 113 4.79 -6.79 13.99
CA ILE A 113 4.12 -7.50 15.09
C ILE A 113 5.09 -7.93 16.18
N ALA A 114 6.35 -8.17 15.83
CA ALA A 114 7.40 -8.53 16.80
C ALA A 114 7.66 -7.43 17.86
N LEU A 115 7.17 -6.20 17.61
CA LEU A 115 7.26 -5.11 18.58
C LEU A 115 6.17 -5.19 19.66
N PHE A 116 5.18 -6.06 19.50
CA PHE A 116 4.08 -6.23 20.43
C PHE A 116 4.30 -7.47 21.30
N PRO A 117 3.83 -7.50 22.53
CA PRO A 117 3.82 -8.73 23.33
C PRO A 117 2.80 -9.74 22.76
N ALA A 118 3.03 -11.03 22.96
CA ALA A 118 2.17 -12.11 22.45
C ALA A 118 0.69 -11.97 22.87
N SER A 119 0.43 -11.36 24.04
CA SER A 119 -0.95 -11.10 24.52
C SER A 119 -1.70 -10.01 23.76
N MET A 120 -1.02 -9.25 22.87
CA MET A 120 -1.58 -8.11 22.14
C MET A 120 -1.58 -8.35 20.61
N MET A 121 -1.79 -9.58 20.16
CA MET A 121 -1.76 -9.89 18.73
C MET A 121 -2.97 -9.31 17.96
N ILE A 122 -4.11 -9.15 18.63
CA ILE A 122 -5.28 -8.49 18.05
C ILE A 122 -4.98 -7.01 17.79
N GLU A 123 -4.41 -6.34 18.77
CA GLU A 123 -4.02 -4.92 18.70
C GLU A 123 -2.90 -4.69 17.68
N ALA A 124 -1.96 -5.62 17.59
CA ALA A 124 -0.92 -5.60 16.58
C ALA A 124 -1.51 -5.70 15.17
N PHE A 125 -2.46 -6.61 14.98
CA PHE A 125 -3.17 -6.80 13.71
C PHE A 125 -3.95 -5.54 13.31
N GLU A 126 -4.73 -4.94 14.24
CA GLU A 126 -5.44 -3.68 14.03
C GLU A 126 -4.47 -2.54 13.68
N THR A 127 -3.35 -2.46 14.35
CA THR A 127 -2.31 -1.45 14.08
C THR A 127 -1.75 -1.60 12.66
N LEU A 128 -1.53 -2.83 12.18
CA LEU A 128 -1.08 -3.08 10.81
C LEU A 128 -2.11 -2.63 9.77
N ILE A 129 -3.39 -2.88 10.02
CA ILE A 129 -4.48 -2.41 9.14
C ILE A 129 -4.44 -0.89 9.00
N VAL A 130 -4.43 -0.18 10.12
CA VAL A 130 -4.39 1.29 10.15
C VAL A 130 -3.15 1.82 9.44
N LEU A 131 -1.98 1.24 9.73
CA LEU A 131 -0.71 1.63 9.11
C LEU A 131 -0.76 1.48 7.59
N LYS A 132 -1.22 0.33 7.08
CA LYS A 132 -1.30 0.06 5.64
C LYS A 132 -2.29 1.01 4.93
N ILE A 133 -3.44 1.30 5.54
CA ILE A 133 -4.39 2.29 5.00
C ILE A 133 -3.73 3.68 4.94
N CYS A 134 -3.05 4.11 5.99
CA CYS A 134 -2.34 5.40 5.99
C CYS A 134 -1.23 5.46 4.93
N LEU A 135 -0.45 4.39 4.78
CA LEU A 135 0.59 4.28 3.76
C LEU A 135 -0.01 4.34 2.34
N SER A 136 -1.19 3.75 2.12
CA SER A 136 -1.87 3.82 0.83
C SER A 136 -2.25 5.26 0.46
N GLY A 137 -2.65 6.08 1.41
CA GLY A 137 -2.88 7.51 1.23
C GLY A 137 -1.62 8.26 0.80
N TRP A 138 -0.49 7.97 1.43
CA TRP A 138 0.79 8.57 1.07
C TRP A 138 1.26 8.17 -0.35
N THR A 139 1.14 6.89 -0.71
CA THR A 139 1.54 6.42 -2.04
C THR A 139 0.63 6.96 -3.13
N ALA A 140 -0.68 7.04 -2.89
CA ALA A 140 -1.65 7.68 -3.77
C ALA A 140 -1.35 9.16 -3.97
N TYR A 141 -1.05 9.90 -2.89
CA TYR A 141 -0.62 11.30 -2.99
C TYR A 141 0.62 11.45 -3.88
N ARG A 142 1.63 10.61 -3.72
CA ARG A 142 2.85 10.65 -4.55
C ARG A 142 2.53 10.42 -6.02
N TYR A 143 1.66 9.47 -6.32
CA TYR A 143 1.21 9.20 -7.68
C TYR A 143 0.43 10.38 -8.26
N LEU A 144 -0.58 10.86 -7.56
CA LEU A 144 -1.43 11.98 -8.02
C LEU A 144 -0.61 13.24 -8.24
N ARG A 145 0.27 13.59 -7.29
CA ARG A 145 1.20 14.72 -7.43
C ARG A 145 2.05 14.60 -8.69
N ARG A 146 2.63 13.43 -8.94
CA ARG A 146 3.43 13.19 -10.16
C ARG A 146 2.58 13.30 -11.42
N ARG A 147 1.40 12.73 -11.42
CA ARG A 147 0.51 12.65 -12.59
C ARG A 147 -0.10 14.00 -12.95
N THR A 148 -0.54 14.77 -11.96
CA THR A 148 -1.23 16.05 -12.16
C THR A 148 -0.30 17.25 -12.12
N GLY A 149 0.92 17.11 -11.57
CA GLY A 149 1.84 18.21 -11.29
C GLY A 149 1.36 19.13 -10.16
N ARG A 150 0.30 18.77 -9.44
CA ARG A 150 -0.29 19.56 -8.33
C ARG A 150 0.30 19.12 -6.99
N ASN A 151 0.50 20.09 -6.13
CA ASN A 151 0.97 19.89 -4.77
C ASN A 151 0.15 20.78 -3.83
N ASP A 152 -1.06 20.37 -3.57
CA ASP A 152 -2.07 21.16 -2.85
C ASP A 152 -3.02 20.25 -2.02
N TYR A 153 -3.91 20.86 -1.24
CA TYR A 153 -4.90 20.16 -0.43
C TYR A 153 -5.85 19.28 -1.25
N SER A 154 -6.18 19.66 -2.49
CA SER A 154 -7.03 18.82 -3.32
C SER A 154 -6.37 17.48 -3.63
N THR A 155 -5.06 17.48 -3.88
CA THR A 155 -4.28 16.24 -4.08
C THR A 155 -4.31 15.35 -2.83
N VAL A 156 -4.25 15.94 -1.64
CA VAL A 156 -4.37 15.21 -0.36
C VAL A 156 -5.76 14.60 -0.21
N VAL A 157 -6.81 15.36 -0.48
CA VAL A 157 -8.21 14.88 -0.36
C VAL A 157 -8.45 13.70 -1.30
N PHE A 158 -8.04 13.78 -2.57
CA PHE A 158 -8.18 12.66 -3.50
C PHE A 158 -7.35 11.44 -3.10
N ALA A 159 -6.15 11.64 -2.55
CA ALA A 159 -5.35 10.56 -2.00
C ALA A 159 -6.04 9.88 -0.80
N SER A 160 -6.71 10.67 0.06
CA SER A 160 -7.49 10.15 1.17
C SER A 160 -8.73 9.39 0.71
N PHE A 161 -9.40 9.81 -0.36
CA PHE A 161 -10.48 9.03 -0.96
C PHE A 161 -10.01 7.68 -1.50
N TYR A 162 -8.78 7.60 -2.02
CA TYR A 162 -8.19 6.32 -2.39
C TYR A 162 -7.97 5.43 -1.16
N ALA A 163 -7.35 5.96 -0.10
CA ALA A 163 -7.05 5.22 1.12
C ALA A 163 -8.31 4.74 1.84
N LEU A 164 -9.33 5.59 1.92
CA LEU A 164 -10.62 5.32 2.58
C LEU A 164 -11.68 4.82 1.60
N GLY A 165 -11.27 4.38 0.42
CA GLY A 165 -12.18 3.84 -0.59
C GLY A 165 -12.95 2.62 -0.08
N GLY A 166 -14.16 2.38 -0.64
CA GLY A 166 -15.04 1.32 -0.19
C GLY A 166 -14.38 -0.06 -0.11
N PHE A 167 -13.48 -0.38 -1.04
CA PHE A 167 -12.72 -1.63 -0.99
C PHE A 167 -11.79 -1.69 0.25
N SER A 168 -11.02 -0.62 0.49
CA SER A 168 -10.10 -0.57 1.64
C SER A 168 -10.83 -0.70 2.97
N ILE A 169 -12.01 -0.08 3.09
CA ILE A 169 -12.77 -0.10 4.35
C ILE A 169 -13.57 -1.40 4.53
N ALA A 170 -14.18 -1.92 3.46
CA ALA A 170 -14.99 -3.13 3.55
C ALA A 170 -14.16 -4.41 3.68
N TYR A 171 -12.93 -4.41 3.15
CA TYR A 171 -12.06 -5.59 3.12
C TYR A 171 -10.75 -5.42 3.89
N ASN A 172 -10.65 -4.45 4.80
CA ASN A 172 -9.45 -4.19 5.60
C ASN A 172 -9.02 -5.38 6.47
N TRP A 173 -9.96 -6.19 6.89
CA TRP A 173 -9.71 -7.41 7.64
C TRP A 173 -8.84 -8.43 6.86
N ASN A 174 -8.78 -8.35 5.52
CA ASN A 174 -7.80 -9.04 4.70
C ASN A 174 -6.49 -8.25 4.66
N VAL A 175 -5.77 -8.21 5.77
CA VAL A 175 -4.56 -7.38 5.95
C VAL A 175 -3.50 -7.62 4.87
N MET A 176 -3.42 -8.84 4.30
CA MET A 176 -2.50 -9.20 3.21
C MET A 176 -2.87 -8.56 1.86
N TRP A 177 -4.11 -8.13 1.66
CA TRP A 177 -4.51 -7.43 0.44
C TRP A 177 -4.14 -5.94 0.46
N LEU A 178 -4.01 -5.36 1.66
CA LEU A 178 -3.71 -3.94 1.83
C LEU A 178 -2.32 -3.56 1.31
N ASP A 179 -1.35 -4.49 1.33
CA ASP A 179 -0.03 -4.25 0.73
C ASP A 179 -0.14 -3.93 -0.76
N SER A 180 -1.02 -4.63 -1.47
CA SER A 180 -1.28 -4.37 -2.88
C SER A 180 -1.90 -3.00 -3.12
N ILE A 181 -2.76 -2.53 -2.22
CA ILE A 181 -3.32 -1.17 -2.29
C ILE A 181 -2.23 -0.12 -2.04
N VAL A 182 -1.32 -0.36 -1.10
CA VAL A 182 -0.15 0.51 -0.86
C VAL A 182 0.77 0.56 -2.09
N LEU A 183 1.04 -0.58 -2.71
CA LEU A 183 2.00 -0.70 -3.81
C LEU A 183 1.43 -0.27 -5.16
N PHE A 184 0.12 -0.35 -5.37
CA PHE A 184 -0.50 -0.08 -6.66
C PHE A 184 -0.17 1.31 -7.22
N PRO A 185 -0.27 2.44 -6.48
CA PRO A 185 0.14 3.74 -6.98
C PRO A 185 1.63 3.81 -7.34
N ILE A 186 2.49 3.07 -6.61
CA ILE A 186 3.94 3.01 -6.89
C ILE A 186 4.19 2.24 -8.19
N ILE A 187 3.46 1.14 -8.42
CA ILE A 187 3.52 0.36 -9.64
C ILE A 187 3.13 1.22 -10.85
N LEU A 188 2.03 2.00 -10.74
CA LEU A 188 1.61 2.89 -11.82
C LEU A 188 2.66 3.96 -12.14
N MET A 189 3.28 4.56 -11.10
CA MET A 189 4.41 5.47 -11.30
C MET A 189 5.59 4.77 -12.01
N GLY A 190 5.85 3.51 -11.67
CA GLY A 190 6.88 2.68 -12.27
C GLY A 190 6.60 2.42 -13.76
N VAL A 191 5.37 2.09 -14.13
CA VAL A 191 4.94 1.90 -15.52
C VAL A 191 5.09 3.19 -16.32
N GLU A 192 4.64 4.33 -15.78
CA GLU A 192 4.82 5.62 -16.44
C GLU A 192 6.29 5.98 -16.63
N LYS A 193 7.14 5.68 -15.65
CA LYS A 193 8.58 5.90 -15.72
C LYS A 193 9.23 4.99 -16.76
N LEU A 194 8.84 3.73 -16.82
CA LEU A 194 9.30 2.78 -17.85
C LEU A 194 8.98 3.30 -19.25
N ILE A 195 7.75 3.77 -19.47
CA ILE A 195 7.31 4.27 -20.77
C ILE A 195 7.98 5.60 -21.13
N ASN A 196 8.14 6.52 -20.18
CA ASN A 196 8.62 7.88 -20.42
C ASN A 196 10.14 7.97 -20.45
N ASP A 197 10.79 7.36 -19.47
CA ASP A 197 12.22 7.50 -19.20
C ASP A 197 13.02 6.25 -19.60
N ARG A 198 12.34 5.17 -20.03
CA ARG A 198 12.93 3.83 -20.28
C ARG A 198 13.63 3.25 -19.04
N ASP A 199 13.20 3.64 -17.85
CA ASP A 199 13.70 3.13 -16.58
C ASP A 199 12.64 2.25 -15.91
N GLY A 200 12.83 0.93 -15.99
CA GLY A 200 11.91 -0.07 -15.45
C GLY A 200 12.18 -0.47 -14.01
N ARG A 201 13.20 0.07 -13.34
CA ARG A 201 13.61 -0.38 -12.00
C ARG A 201 12.49 -0.25 -10.97
N MET A 202 11.83 0.92 -10.96
CA MET A 202 10.73 1.17 -10.02
C MET A 202 9.56 0.20 -10.24
N TYR A 203 9.21 -0.06 -11.51
CA TYR A 203 8.18 -1.04 -11.86
C TYR A 203 8.57 -2.45 -11.41
N ALA A 204 9.78 -2.90 -11.77
CA ALA A 204 10.25 -4.24 -11.44
C ALA A 204 10.29 -4.49 -9.93
N VAL A 205 10.81 -3.54 -9.15
CA VAL A 205 10.89 -3.67 -7.69
C VAL A 205 9.50 -3.63 -7.04
N SER A 206 8.66 -2.67 -7.42
CA SER A 206 7.33 -2.55 -6.80
C SER A 206 6.40 -3.70 -7.19
N MET A 207 6.47 -4.17 -8.42
CA MET A 207 5.68 -5.33 -8.88
C MET A 207 6.19 -6.63 -8.25
N GLY A 208 7.52 -6.82 -8.21
CA GLY A 208 8.13 -7.96 -7.52
C GLY A 208 7.74 -8.01 -6.04
N LEU A 209 7.74 -6.87 -5.36
CA LEU A 209 7.29 -6.79 -3.98
C LEU A 209 5.80 -7.08 -3.84
N ALA A 210 4.94 -6.62 -4.76
CA ALA A 210 3.52 -6.94 -4.74
C ALA A 210 3.26 -8.44 -4.93
N ILE A 211 3.98 -9.10 -5.85
CA ILE A 211 3.90 -10.56 -6.04
C ILE A 211 4.36 -11.29 -4.77
N PHE A 212 5.45 -10.83 -4.16
CA PHE A 212 5.98 -11.41 -2.93
C PHE A 212 5.00 -11.28 -1.76
N CYS A 213 4.39 -10.10 -1.58
CA CYS A 213 3.45 -9.85 -0.48
C CYS A 213 2.15 -10.65 -0.63
N ASN A 214 1.57 -10.65 -1.84
CA ASN A 214 0.36 -11.42 -2.12
C ASN A 214 0.18 -11.64 -3.63
N TYR A 215 0.49 -12.84 -4.09
CA TYR A 215 0.44 -13.19 -5.51
C TYR A 215 -0.98 -13.12 -6.09
N TYR A 216 -2.03 -13.38 -5.30
CA TYR A 216 -3.42 -13.32 -5.76
C TYR A 216 -3.81 -11.91 -6.19
N MET A 217 -3.56 -10.92 -5.35
CA MET A 217 -3.80 -9.51 -5.67
C MET A 217 -2.87 -9.02 -6.78
N ALA A 218 -1.63 -9.51 -6.80
CA ALA A 218 -0.67 -9.13 -7.83
C ALA A 218 -1.09 -9.56 -9.24
N ILE A 219 -1.75 -10.70 -9.41
CA ILE A 219 -2.31 -11.11 -10.71
C ILE A 219 -3.33 -10.09 -11.22
N MET A 220 -4.22 -9.59 -10.35
CA MET A 220 -5.19 -8.56 -10.72
C MET A 220 -4.50 -7.26 -11.13
N ILE A 221 -3.45 -6.87 -10.41
CA ILE A 221 -2.62 -5.72 -10.75
C ILE A 221 -1.91 -5.93 -12.10
N CYS A 222 -1.37 -7.12 -12.38
CA CYS A 222 -0.76 -7.44 -13.67
C CYS A 222 -1.74 -7.23 -14.83
N ILE A 223 -2.95 -7.75 -14.72
CA ILE A 223 -3.99 -7.57 -15.75
C ILE A 223 -4.29 -6.09 -15.94
N PHE A 224 -4.46 -5.34 -14.86
CA PHE A 224 -4.69 -3.90 -14.92
C PHE A 224 -3.52 -3.16 -15.58
N VAL A 225 -2.28 -3.49 -15.24
CA VAL A 225 -1.08 -2.85 -15.79
C VAL A 225 -0.97 -3.06 -17.30
N VAL A 226 -1.32 -4.24 -17.80
CA VAL A 226 -1.37 -4.50 -19.26
C VAL A 226 -2.37 -3.57 -19.93
N LEU A 227 -3.58 -3.45 -19.40
CA LEU A 227 -4.60 -2.54 -19.95
C LEU A 227 -4.15 -1.08 -19.85
N TYR A 228 -3.59 -0.67 -18.72
CA TYR A 228 -3.08 0.67 -18.48
C TYR A 228 -1.93 1.05 -19.44
N PHE A 229 -1.03 0.09 -19.72
CA PHE A 229 0.03 0.27 -20.69
C PHE A 229 -0.53 0.61 -22.08
N PHE A 230 -1.52 -0.12 -22.55
CA PHE A 230 -2.16 0.16 -23.86
C PHE A 230 -2.86 1.53 -23.88
N VAL A 231 -3.55 1.90 -22.79
CA VAL A 231 -4.18 3.23 -22.70
C VAL A 231 -3.13 4.33 -22.84
N ILE A 232 -2.01 4.26 -22.13
CA ILE A 232 -0.94 5.25 -22.25
C ILE A 232 -0.30 5.22 -23.64
N TRP A 233 -0.05 4.03 -24.17
CA TRP A 233 0.58 3.87 -25.48
C TRP A 233 -0.25 4.49 -26.61
N PHE A 234 -1.54 4.20 -26.64
CA PHE A 234 -2.44 4.75 -27.66
C PHE A 234 -2.71 6.25 -27.48
N SER A 235 -2.76 6.73 -26.24
CA SER A 235 -2.88 8.17 -25.98
C SER A 235 -1.70 8.98 -26.49
N ARG A 236 -0.51 8.40 -26.57
CA ARG A 236 0.69 9.06 -27.10
C ARG A 236 0.75 9.18 -28.62
N LYS A 237 0.11 8.27 -29.34
CA LYS A 237 0.10 8.29 -30.81
C LYS A 237 -0.80 9.39 -31.40
N ARG A 238 -1.62 10.02 -30.58
CA ARG A 238 -2.54 11.08 -31.01
C ARG A 238 -2.01 12.50 -30.81
N GLU A 239 -0.79 12.65 -30.24
CA GLU A 239 -0.04 13.90 -30.14
C GLU A 239 1.19 13.88 -31.09
#